data_57aa7958e1312161b5395d481bf69937
#
_entry.id   57aa7958e1312161b5395d481bf69937
#
_cell.length_a   1.000
_cell.length_b   1.000
_cell.length_c   1.000
_cell.angle_alpha   90.00
_cell.angle_beta   90.00
_cell.angle_gamma   90.00
#
_symmetry.space_group_name_H-M   'P 1'
#
loop_
_entity.id
_entity.type
_entity.pdbx_description
1 polymer ?
#
loop_
_entity_poly.entity_id
_entity_poly.type
_entity_poly.pdbx_seq_one_letter_code
_entity_poly.pdbx_strand_id
1 'polypeptide(L)'
;MSVSAPVKLTIKDYKSELHNDWCVGCVAPATRILTRGGSAPIADIKVGDEVLGHDGKYHRVTETMSHWHSDTVQRVGIGDALTLTLTRDHPVYVARVDRAAGSITYGWVAAGTLRSGDLIVRPYGETDVAYERAPQPVVTSGVGVHTAERLSVVDGLAPTGAFALLRVQSNEVIEYDAYVHNLEVEDVHSYVAETGALHNCGDFGILTSIQMALAQLQLDPDKVACFSGIGCSGKTPHYINAYGFHTLHGRVLPVATGGRLANTDITVIALGGDGDGYGIGAGYFVNTGRRNLDFTYLVHNNNVYGLTKGQASPTLSKGKRTKSMPEQAIQDGINPIAMAVAAGYTFIARAYALEPKYTANIIARAIQHKGSALVDVLQTCPTYNDLYTKEWYEGADLAEKVSRLYKLESKGYDGKVQDPTDLEEISAKKTAAVARSYEREPIPIGVYYEVELPTYEDEITKRIPSLKDTPLAEMDTFKRDVNPLLESMR
;
A
#
# COMPACT_ATOMS: atom_id res chain seq x y z
N MET A 1 14.98 43.63 -8.19
CA MET A 1 15.15 42.20 -8.11
C MET A 1 13.94 41.56 -8.75
N SER A 2 14.09 40.87 -9.89
CA SER A 2 12.98 40.15 -10.52
C SER A 2 12.64 38.96 -9.65
N VAL A 3 11.45 38.98 -9.06
CA VAL A 3 10.90 37.79 -8.39
C VAL A 3 10.68 36.76 -9.50
N SER A 4 11.51 35.72 -9.54
CA SER A 4 11.26 34.57 -10.42
C SER A 4 9.89 33.98 -10.09
N ALA A 5 9.12 33.64 -11.12
CA ALA A 5 7.86 32.93 -10.90
C ALA A 5 8.08 31.68 -10.02
N PRO A 6 7.18 31.37 -9.09
CA PRO A 6 7.34 30.21 -8.24
C PRO A 6 7.48 28.94 -9.09
N VAL A 7 8.51 28.14 -8.80
CA VAL A 7 8.75 26.86 -9.47
C VAL A 7 7.58 25.93 -9.15
N LYS A 8 6.92 25.40 -10.19
CA LYS A 8 5.84 24.43 -10.00
C LYS A 8 6.43 23.07 -9.68
N LEU A 9 6.17 22.57 -8.48
CA LEU A 9 6.61 21.25 -8.02
C LEU A 9 5.82 20.15 -8.70
N THR A 10 6.48 19.05 -9.01
CA THR A 10 5.93 17.85 -9.66
C THR A 10 6.15 16.61 -8.78
N ILE A 11 5.56 15.48 -9.11
CA ILE A 11 5.80 14.22 -8.39
C ILE A 11 7.29 13.89 -8.28
N LYS A 12 8.10 14.25 -9.29
CA LYS A 12 9.54 13.97 -9.31
C LYS A 12 10.30 14.70 -8.19
N ASP A 13 9.84 15.87 -7.79
CA ASP A 13 10.49 16.67 -6.74
C ASP A 13 10.33 16.04 -5.35
N TYR A 14 9.36 15.13 -5.20
CA TYR A 14 9.12 14.38 -3.95
C TYR A 14 9.66 12.93 -4.01
N LYS A 15 10.34 12.53 -5.08
CA LYS A 15 11.00 11.22 -5.15
C LYS A 15 12.37 11.29 -4.52
N SER A 16 12.66 10.37 -3.61
CA SER A 16 14.01 10.16 -3.08
C SER A 16 14.92 9.54 -4.14
N GLU A 17 16.22 9.76 -4.03
CA GLU A 17 17.24 9.05 -4.81
C GLU A 17 17.43 7.59 -4.33
N LEU A 18 16.89 7.23 -3.17
CA LEU A 18 16.97 5.87 -2.64
C LEU A 18 16.04 4.93 -3.42
N HIS A 19 16.56 3.78 -3.74
CA HIS A 19 15.79 2.72 -4.41
C HIS A 19 14.78 2.09 -3.46
N ASN A 20 13.57 1.86 -3.98
CA ASN A 20 12.53 1.18 -3.24
C ASN A 20 12.89 -0.31 -3.06
N ASP A 21 13.06 -0.76 -1.82
CA ASP A 21 13.40 -2.14 -1.46
C ASP A 21 12.31 -2.86 -0.67
N TRP A 22 11.05 -2.51 -0.89
CA TRP A 22 9.95 -3.29 -0.36
C TRP A 22 10.04 -4.74 -0.87
N CYS A 23 9.61 -5.72 -0.05
CA CYS A 23 9.75 -7.16 -0.31
C CYS A 23 8.93 -7.71 -1.49
N VAL A 24 8.55 -6.90 -2.42
CA VAL A 24 8.05 -7.31 -3.71
C VAL A 24 9.25 -7.55 -4.58
N GLY A 25 9.65 -8.74 -4.63
CA GLY A 25 10.76 -9.26 -5.37
C GLY A 25 11.18 -8.45 -6.60
N CYS A 26 12.45 -8.52 -6.91
CA CYS A 26 13.00 -8.00 -8.13
C CYS A 26 13.44 -9.15 -9.03
N VAL A 27 13.61 -8.89 -10.31
CA VAL A 27 14.09 -9.85 -11.29
C VAL A 27 15.47 -9.45 -11.84
N ALA A 28 16.19 -10.40 -12.37
CA ALA A 28 17.48 -10.15 -13.03
C ALA A 28 17.30 -9.18 -14.22
N PRO A 29 18.30 -8.32 -14.53
CA PRO A 29 18.19 -7.26 -15.56
C PRO A 29 17.90 -7.79 -16.97
N ALA A 30 18.30 -9.01 -17.27
CA ALA A 30 18.05 -9.68 -18.55
C ALA A 30 16.64 -10.30 -18.66
N THR A 31 15.81 -10.25 -17.60
CA THR A 31 14.43 -10.76 -17.65
C THR A 31 13.65 -9.98 -18.70
N ARG A 32 13.12 -10.71 -19.68
CA ARG A 32 12.40 -10.10 -20.80
C ARG A 32 10.94 -9.89 -20.47
N ILE A 33 10.50 -8.64 -20.57
CA ILE A 33 9.13 -8.18 -20.29
C ILE A 33 8.39 -8.03 -21.62
N LEU A 34 7.13 -8.44 -21.64
CA LEU A 34 6.27 -8.30 -22.82
C LEU A 34 5.77 -6.85 -22.90
N THR A 35 6.09 -6.19 -24.02
CA THR A 35 5.71 -4.81 -24.31
C THR A 35 4.81 -4.78 -25.54
N ARG A 36 4.12 -3.67 -25.82
CA ARG A 36 3.34 -3.51 -27.06
C ARG A 36 4.18 -3.64 -28.34
N GLY A 37 5.47 -3.35 -28.27
CA GLY A 37 6.42 -3.45 -29.39
C GLY A 37 7.15 -4.80 -29.49
N GLY A 38 6.81 -5.79 -28.66
CA GLY A 38 7.51 -7.07 -28.56
C GLY A 38 8.03 -7.32 -27.16
N SER A 39 9.17 -7.99 -26.98
CA SER A 39 9.76 -8.19 -25.65
C SER A 39 11.10 -7.47 -25.49
N ALA A 40 11.33 -6.89 -24.31
CA ALA A 40 12.55 -6.18 -23.99
C ALA A 40 13.08 -6.58 -22.60
N PRO A 41 14.41 -6.54 -22.37
CA PRO A 41 14.97 -6.70 -21.02
C PRO A 41 14.37 -5.67 -20.06
N ILE A 42 14.08 -6.08 -18.81
CA ILE A 42 13.52 -5.15 -17.82
C ILE A 42 14.42 -3.94 -17.57
N ALA A 43 15.73 -4.10 -17.67
CA ALA A 43 16.70 -3.02 -17.52
C ALA A 43 16.58 -1.92 -18.61
N ASP A 44 15.98 -2.23 -19.74
CA ASP A 44 15.79 -1.30 -20.87
C ASP A 44 14.42 -0.62 -20.86
N ILE A 45 13.48 -1.09 -20.02
CA ILE A 45 12.13 -0.53 -19.86
C ILE A 45 12.21 0.84 -19.19
N LYS A 46 11.42 1.80 -19.69
CA LYS A 46 11.38 3.18 -19.22
C LYS A 46 9.98 3.57 -18.75
N VAL A 47 9.93 4.59 -17.90
CA VAL A 47 8.66 5.24 -17.54
C VAL A 47 7.98 5.76 -18.79
N GLY A 48 6.72 5.37 -18.97
CA GLY A 48 5.90 5.70 -20.14
C GLY A 48 5.78 4.57 -21.16
N ASP A 49 6.63 3.54 -21.09
CA ASP A 49 6.48 2.33 -21.92
C ASP A 49 5.19 1.59 -21.55
N GLU A 50 4.64 0.85 -22.49
CA GLU A 50 3.46 0.01 -22.26
C GLU A 50 3.88 -1.47 -22.16
N VAL A 51 3.58 -2.07 -21.02
CA VAL A 51 3.86 -3.49 -20.73
C VAL A 51 2.57 -4.27 -20.55
N LEU A 52 2.60 -5.56 -20.86
CA LEU A 52 1.47 -6.45 -20.69
C LEU A 52 1.24 -6.70 -19.18
N GLY A 53 0.01 -6.49 -18.70
CA GLY A 53 -0.44 -6.83 -17.36
C GLY A 53 -0.95 -8.28 -17.26
N HIS A 54 -1.16 -8.76 -16.02
CA HIS A 54 -1.71 -10.09 -15.78
C HIS A 54 -3.15 -10.26 -16.29
N ASP A 55 -3.85 -9.17 -16.52
CA ASP A 55 -5.21 -9.10 -17.08
C ASP A 55 -5.25 -9.21 -18.62
N GLY A 56 -4.09 -9.38 -19.28
CA GLY A 56 -3.96 -9.50 -20.72
C GLY A 56 -4.03 -8.17 -21.48
N LYS A 57 -4.03 -7.02 -20.80
CA LYS A 57 -4.02 -5.69 -21.39
C LYS A 57 -2.67 -5.00 -21.23
N TYR A 58 -2.43 -4.00 -22.07
CA TYR A 58 -1.23 -3.17 -22.00
C TYR A 58 -1.47 -1.96 -21.12
N HIS A 59 -0.56 -1.76 -20.15
CA HIS A 59 -0.60 -0.69 -19.17
C HIS A 59 0.72 0.07 -19.17
N ARG A 60 0.65 1.36 -18.80
CA ARG A 60 1.81 2.24 -18.78
C ARG A 60 2.69 1.95 -17.56
N VAL A 61 3.99 1.91 -17.77
CA VAL A 61 4.99 1.91 -16.69
C VAL A 61 5.04 3.30 -16.07
N THR A 62 4.77 3.38 -14.77
CA THR A 62 4.79 4.63 -13.99
C THR A 62 6.10 4.82 -13.27
N GLU A 63 6.81 3.74 -12.93
CA GLU A 63 8.12 3.78 -12.30
C GLU A 63 8.97 2.57 -12.69
N THR A 64 10.30 2.79 -12.78
CA THR A 64 11.28 1.73 -12.93
C THR A 64 12.21 1.74 -11.72
N MET A 65 12.50 0.56 -11.19
CA MET A 65 13.29 0.39 -9.98
C MET A 65 14.46 -0.54 -10.23
N SER A 66 15.65 -0.21 -9.69
CA SER A 66 16.80 -1.09 -9.70
C SER A 66 17.66 -0.87 -8.47
N HIS A 67 18.21 -1.93 -7.90
CA HIS A 67 19.17 -1.84 -6.81
C HIS A 67 20.19 -2.97 -6.87
N TRP A 68 21.32 -2.76 -6.22
CA TRP A 68 22.35 -3.80 -6.07
C TRP A 68 21.86 -4.83 -5.05
N HIS A 69 21.86 -6.10 -5.42
CA HIS A 69 21.47 -7.22 -4.58
C HIS A 69 22.67 -8.13 -4.38
N SER A 70 23.11 -8.25 -3.13
CA SER A 70 24.24 -9.10 -2.71
C SER A 70 23.73 -10.12 -1.69
N ASP A 71 22.94 -11.09 -2.15
CA ASP A 71 22.35 -12.18 -1.39
C ASP A 71 21.92 -13.28 -2.36
N THR A 72 21.14 -14.23 -1.89
CA THR A 72 20.62 -15.31 -2.73
C THR A 72 19.37 -14.91 -3.51
N VAL A 73 19.22 -15.47 -4.71
CA VAL A 73 18.02 -15.38 -5.53
C VAL A 73 17.54 -16.78 -5.93
N GLN A 74 16.30 -16.86 -6.43
CA GLN A 74 15.73 -18.07 -7.01
C GLN A 74 16.03 -18.12 -8.50
N ARG A 75 16.58 -19.24 -8.97
CA ARG A 75 16.67 -19.57 -10.38
C ARG A 75 15.63 -20.63 -10.68
N VAL A 76 14.57 -20.23 -11.36
CA VAL A 76 13.42 -21.08 -11.70
C VAL A 76 13.57 -21.56 -13.14
N GLY A 77 13.77 -22.83 -13.34
CA GLY A 77 13.76 -23.49 -14.67
C GLY A 77 12.32 -23.73 -15.10
N ILE A 78 11.97 -23.32 -16.32
CA ILE A 78 10.61 -23.33 -16.85
C ILE A 78 10.61 -23.99 -18.21
N GLY A 79 9.88 -25.11 -18.36
CA GLY A 79 9.92 -25.89 -19.60
C GLY A 79 11.34 -26.29 -19.97
N ASP A 80 11.60 -26.48 -21.26
CA ASP A 80 12.88 -27.04 -21.72
C ASP A 80 14.02 -26.01 -21.88
N ALA A 81 13.71 -24.69 -21.87
CA ALA A 81 14.70 -23.68 -22.24
C ALA A 81 14.58 -22.33 -21.52
N LEU A 82 13.52 -22.06 -20.79
CA LEU A 82 13.33 -20.76 -20.14
C LEU A 82 13.83 -20.78 -18.69
N THR A 83 14.45 -19.70 -18.29
CA THR A 83 14.89 -19.48 -16.91
C THR A 83 14.44 -18.11 -16.41
N LEU A 84 13.88 -18.08 -15.22
CA LEU A 84 13.51 -16.85 -14.52
C LEU A 84 14.38 -16.72 -13.27
N THR A 85 15.13 -15.63 -13.18
CA THR A 85 15.95 -15.33 -11.99
C THR A 85 15.33 -14.14 -11.26
N LEU A 86 14.97 -14.35 -10.01
CA LEU A 86 14.24 -13.36 -9.21
C LEU A 86 14.50 -13.56 -7.72
N THR A 87 14.26 -12.51 -6.94
CA THR A 87 14.38 -12.59 -5.49
C THR A 87 13.34 -13.57 -4.91
N ARG A 88 13.65 -14.13 -3.74
CA ARG A 88 12.88 -15.23 -3.12
C ARG A 88 11.40 -14.92 -2.93
N ASP A 89 11.10 -13.68 -2.54
CA ASP A 89 9.74 -13.29 -2.14
C ASP A 89 8.92 -12.72 -3.31
N HIS A 90 9.47 -12.71 -4.55
CA HIS A 90 8.78 -12.19 -5.74
C HIS A 90 7.50 -12.98 -6.03
N PRO A 91 6.32 -12.31 -6.10
CA PRO A 91 5.08 -12.99 -6.40
C PRO A 91 5.01 -13.41 -7.87
N VAL A 92 4.76 -14.69 -8.09
CA VAL A 92 4.58 -15.31 -9.42
C VAL A 92 3.16 -15.86 -9.50
N TYR A 93 2.46 -15.61 -10.59
CA TYR A 93 1.10 -16.10 -10.79
C TYR A 93 1.10 -17.55 -11.26
N VAL A 94 0.47 -18.44 -10.50
CA VAL A 94 0.49 -19.89 -10.76
C VAL A 94 -0.89 -20.52 -10.75
N ALA A 95 -1.01 -21.62 -11.48
CA ALA A 95 -2.11 -22.56 -11.42
C ALA A 95 -1.64 -23.84 -10.72
N ARG A 96 -2.37 -24.30 -9.71
CA ARG A 96 -2.12 -25.58 -9.03
C ARG A 96 -3.28 -26.52 -9.24
N VAL A 97 -2.97 -27.72 -9.71
CA VAL A 97 -3.95 -28.76 -10.03
C VAL A 97 -4.05 -29.73 -8.84
N ASP A 98 -5.21 -29.78 -8.20
CA ASP A 98 -5.55 -30.85 -7.27
C ASP A 98 -6.23 -31.98 -8.05
N ARG A 99 -5.45 -33.02 -8.33
CA ARG A 99 -5.96 -34.21 -9.07
C ARG A 99 -6.96 -35.02 -8.26
N ALA A 100 -6.87 -34.98 -6.93
CA ALA A 100 -7.79 -35.75 -6.07
C ALA A 100 -9.16 -35.03 -6.00
N ALA A 101 -9.16 -33.73 -5.93
CA ALA A 101 -10.39 -32.92 -5.92
C ALA A 101 -10.91 -32.62 -7.34
N GLY A 102 -10.14 -32.88 -8.40
CA GLY A 102 -10.50 -32.55 -9.78
C GLY A 102 -10.62 -31.03 -10.01
N SER A 103 -9.78 -30.23 -9.34
CA SER A 103 -9.89 -28.78 -9.33
C SER A 103 -8.58 -28.08 -9.68
N ILE A 104 -8.68 -26.85 -10.21
CA ILE A 104 -7.53 -25.94 -10.42
C ILE A 104 -7.75 -24.70 -9.56
N THR A 105 -6.70 -24.32 -8.81
CA THR A 105 -6.63 -23.07 -8.07
C THR A 105 -5.60 -22.15 -8.73
N TYR A 106 -5.94 -20.87 -8.89
CA TYR A 106 -5.04 -19.84 -9.38
C TYR A 106 -4.66 -18.90 -8.25
N GLY A 107 -3.43 -18.41 -8.21
CA GLY A 107 -3.03 -17.46 -7.19
C GLY A 107 -1.57 -17.03 -7.29
N TRP A 108 -1.26 -15.94 -6.58
CA TRP A 108 0.09 -15.41 -6.44
C TRP A 108 0.84 -16.19 -5.35
N VAL A 109 2.04 -16.67 -5.66
CA VAL A 109 2.91 -17.34 -4.72
C VAL A 109 4.32 -16.76 -4.77
N ALA A 110 5.00 -16.71 -3.63
CA ALA A 110 6.41 -16.28 -3.60
C ALA A 110 7.30 -17.27 -4.37
N ALA A 111 8.24 -16.74 -5.16
CA ALA A 111 9.14 -17.55 -5.98
C ALA A 111 9.85 -18.66 -5.21
N GLY A 112 10.30 -18.36 -3.97
CA GLY A 112 10.92 -19.36 -3.10
C GLY A 112 10.03 -20.53 -2.67
N THR A 113 8.71 -20.46 -2.93
CA THR A 113 7.74 -21.52 -2.62
C THR A 113 7.34 -22.36 -3.83
N LEU A 114 7.83 -22.00 -5.02
CA LEU A 114 7.58 -22.74 -6.25
C LEU A 114 8.18 -24.15 -6.16
N ARG A 115 7.44 -25.13 -6.66
CA ARG A 115 7.84 -26.54 -6.68
C ARG A 115 7.88 -27.05 -8.11
N SER A 116 8.72 -28.04 -8.37
CA SER A 116 8.67 -28.76 -9.64
C SER A 116 7.26 -29.31 -9.85
N GLY A 117 6.68 -29.01 -11.01
CA GLY A 117 5.32 -29.38 -11.37
C GLY A 117 4.30 -28.25 -11.21
N ASP A 118 4.58 -27.16 -10.48
CA ASP A 118 3.73 -25.96 -10.48
C ASP A 118 3.63 -25.41 -11.91
N LEU A 119 2.53 -24.73 -12.23
CA LEU A 119 2.25 -24.19 -13.55
C LEU A 119 2.21 -22.66 -13.45
N ILE A 120 3.20 -21.97 -14.02
CA ILE A 120 3.21 -20.51 -14.08
C ILE A 120 2.24 -20.05 -15.17
N VAL A 121 1.40 -19.07 -14.87
CA VAL A 121 0.43 -18.49 -15.79
C VAL A 121 1.10 -17.34 -16.55
N ARG A 122 1.11 -17.45 -17.89
CA ARG A 122 1.55 -16.41 -18.80
C ARG A 122 0.38 -15.94 -19.66
N PRO A 123 -0.22 -14.78 -19.38
CA PRO A 123 -1.24 -14.18 -20.25
C PRO A 123 -0.70 -13.86 -21.65
N TYR A 124 -1.59 -13.88 -22.65
CA TYR A 124 -1.33 -13.37 -23.98
C TYR A 124 -1.94 -11.97 -24.12
N GLY A 125 -1.23 -11.07 -24.76
CA GLY A 125 -1.73 -9.74 -25.11
C GLY A 125 -2.61 -9.81 -26.38
N GLU A 126 -3.45 -8.80 -26.57
CA GLU A 126 -4.33 -8.66 -27.75
C GLU A 126 -3.58 -8.65 -29.08
N THR A 127 -2.29 -8.34 -29.08
CA THR A 127 -1.40 -8.31 -30.26
C THR A 127 -0.55 -9.57 -30.43
N ASP A 128 -0.66 -10.55 -29.54
CA ASP A 128 0.10 -11.79 -29.65
C ASP A 128 -0.47 -12.66 -30.79
N VAL A 129 0.35 -12.99 -31.79
CA VAL A 129 -0.03 -13.81 -32.94
C VAL A 129 -0.55 -15.19 -32.53
N ALA A 130 -0.19 -15.65 -31.32
CA ALA A 130 -0.70 -16.88 -30.72
C ALA A 130 -2.17 -16.77 -30.25
N TYR A 131 -2.68 -15.54 -30.03
CA TYR A 131 -4.06 -15.29 -29.60
C TYR A 131 -5.08 -15.71 -30.66
N GLU A 132 -4.80 -15.50 -31.96
CA GLU A 132 -5.69 -15.87 -33.04
C GLU A 132 -5.79 -17.38 -33.29
N ARG A 133 -4.90 -18.19 -32.71
CA ARG A 133 -4.81 -19.65 -32.92
C ARG A 133 -5.04 -20.52 -31.68
N ALA A 134 -5.28 -19.94 -30.51
CA ALA A 134 -5.42 -20.68 -29.26
C ALA A 134 -6.87 -21.10 -29.00
N PRO A 135 -7.24 -22.37 -29.25
CA PRO A 135 -8.44 -22.92 -28.67
C PRO A 135 -8.14 -23.35 -27.25
N GLN A 136 -8.66 -22.58 -26.24
CA GLN A 136 -8.67 -22.98 -24.82
C GLN A 136 -7.30 -23.38 -24.22
N PRO A 137 -7.04 -23.32 -22.94
CA PRO A 137 -5.70 -23.25 -22.36
C PRO A 137 -4.72 -24.25 -22.95
N VAL A 138 -3.74 -23.77 -23.73
CA VAL A 138 -2.71 -24.61 -24.33
C VAL A 138 -1.62 -24.86 -23.28
N VAL A 139 -1.58 -26.07 -22.77
CA VAL A 139 -0.42 -26.57 -22.03
C VAL A 139 0.68 -26.85 -23.06
N THR A 140 1.63 -25.93 -23.24
CA THR A 140 2.75 -26.14 -24.14
C THR A 140 3.76 -27.07 -23.49
N SER A 141 3.85 -28.25 -24.10
CA SER A 141 4.91 -29.25 -24.22
C SER A 141 5.64 -29.76 -22.97
N GLY A 142 5.62 -31.06 -22.89
CA GLY A 142 6.59 -31.88 -22.19
C GLY A 142 6.01 -33.03 -21.37
N VAL A 143 4.71 -33.06 -21.07
CA VAL A 143 4.01 -34.28 -20.63
C VAL A 143 2.54 -34.13 -21.00
N GLY A 144 2.00 -35.03 -21.78
CA GLY A 144 0.59 -35.02 -22.16
C GLY A 144 -0.34 -34.91 -20.98
N VAL A 145 -1.01 -33.79 -20.84
CA VAL A 145 -2.32 -33.78 -20.21
C VAL A 145 -3.29 -34.12 -21.33
N HIS A 146 -3.56 -35.37 -21.45
CA HIS A 146 -4.66 -35.85 -22.28
C HIS A 146 -5.95 -35.30 -21.70
N THR A 147 -6.70 -34.63 -22.58
CA THR A 147 -8.09 -34.20 -22.44
C THR A 147 -8.40 -33.35 -21.19
N ALA A 148 -8.78 -32.14 -21.42
CA ALA A 148 -9.46 -31.29 -20.46
C ALA A 148 -10.84 -31.90 -20.11
N GLU A 149 -10.83 -32.94 -19.32
CA GLU A 149 -11.98 -33.24 -18.50
C GLU A 149 -12.19 -32.07 -17.56
N ARG A 150 -13.41 -31.58 -17.52
CA ARG A 150 -13.88 -30.40 -16.82
C ARG A 150 -13.36 -30.31 -15.37
N LEU A 151 -12.17 -29.77 -15.20
CA LEU A 151 -11.70 -29.40 -13.87
C LEU A 151 -12.51 -28.17 -13.45
N SER A 152 -13.18 -28.27 -12.31
CA SER A 152 -13.88 -27.12 -11.74
C SER A 152 -12.85 -26.11 -11.24
N VAL A 153 -13.02 -24.84 -11.62
CA VAL A 153 -12.25 -23.71 -11.04
C VAL A 153 -12.81 -23.49 -9.64
N VAL A 154 -11.97 -23.71 -8.61
CA VAL A 154 -12.40 -23.64 -7.19
C VAL A 154 -12.25 -22.24 -6.62
N ASP A 155 -11.40 -21.38 -7.19
CA ASP A 155 -11.23 -19.98 -6.75
C ASP A 155 -11.28 -19.03 -7.94
N GLY A 156 -11.99 -17.90 -7.74
CA GLY A 156 -12.33 -16.88 -8.73
C GLY A 156 -11.18 -16.07 -9.31
N LEU A 157 -9.95 -16.56 -9.25
CA LEU A 157 -8.73 -15.93 -9.78
C LEU A 157 -8.33 -16.47 -11.15
N ALA A 158 -9.23 -17.15 -11.87
CA ALA A 158 -8.92 -17.62 -13.23
C ALA A 158 -8.55 -16.44 -14.13
N PRO A 159 -7.44 -16.53 -14.92
CA PRO A 159 -7.04 -15.46 -15.80
C PRO A 159 -8.15 -15.15 -16.82
N THR A 160 -8.33 -13.85 -17.09
CA THR A 160 -9.25 -13.39 -18.14
C THR A 160 -8.51 -13.42 -19.48
N GLY A 161 -9.11 -14.01 -20.50
CA GLY A 161 -8.51 -14.11 -21.83
C GLY A 161 -7.67 -15.37 -22.05
N ALA A 162 -6.87 -15.37 -23.12
CA ALA A 162 -5.99 -16.49 -23.46
C ALA A 162 -4.70 -16.44 -22.63
N PHE A 163 -4.21 -17.60 -22.21
CA PHE A 163 -2.96 -17.72 -21.44
C PHE A 163 -2.29 -19.07 -21.71
N ALA A 164 -0.97 -19.13 -21.47
CA ALA A 164 -0.20 -20.36 -21.41
C ALA A 164 0.05 -20.80 -19.97
N LEU A 165 0.14 -22.10 -19.75
CA LEU A 165 0.59 -22.71 -18.50
C LEU A 165 2.00 -23.27 -18.71
N LEU A 166 2.98 -22.67 -18.04
CA LEU A 166 4.40 -23.01 -18.17
C LEU A 166 4.83 -23.82 -16.94
N ARG A 167 5.29 -25.06 -17.15
CA ARG A 167 5.65 -25.94 -16.04
C ARG A 167 6.99 -25.56 -15.41
N VAL A 168 7.01 -25.43 -14.09
CA VAL A 168 8.25 -25.32 -13.30
C VAL A 168 8.96 -26.67 -13.30
N GLN A 169 10.21 -26.70 -13.73
CA GLN A 169 11.10 -27.86 -13.75
C GLN A 169 11.98 -27.92 -12.52
N SER A 170 12.62 -26.80 -12.20
CA SER A 170 13.49 -26.66 -11.05
C SER A 170 13.29 -25.30 -10.37
N ASN A 171 13.66 -25.22 -9.10
CA ASN A 171 13.73 -23.96 -8.35
C ASN A 171 14.94 -24.05 -7.42
N GLU A 172 16.00 -23.35 -7.77
CA GLU A 172 17.31 -23.42 -7.12
C GLU A 172 17.65 -22.09 -6.47
N VAL A 173 18.24 -22.16 -5.27
CA VAL A 173 18.82 -20.98 -4.60
C VAL A 173 20.23 -20.81 -5.13
N ILE A 174 20.55 -19.64 -5.65
CA ILE A 174 21.87 -19.29 -6.14
C ILE A 174 22.39 -18.01 -5.50
N GLU A 175 23.71 -17.91 -5.30
CA GLU A 175 24.35 -16.65 -4.92
C GLU A 175 24.22 -15.63 -6.07
N TYR A 176 23.95 -14.38 -5.71
CA TYR A 176 23.75 -13.31 -6.67
C TYR A 176 24.37 -12.01 -6.15
N ASP A 177 25.16 -11.37 -6.99
CA ASP A 177 25.84 -10.11 -6.66
C ASP A 177 25.81 -9.19 -7.88
N ALA A 178 24.64 -8.65 -8.16
CA ALA A 178 24.40 -7.78 -9.31
C ALA A 178 23.09 -6.95 -9.11
N TYR A 179 22.82 -6.05 -10.06
CA TYR A 179 21.55 -5.31 -10.07
C TYR A 179 20.34 -6.24 -10.26
N VAL A 180 19.27 -5.92 -9.58
CA VAL A 180 17.93 -6.48 -9.80
C VAL A 180 16.96 -5.35 -10.10
N HIS A 181 15.90 -5.64 -10.83
CA HIS A 181 14.97 -4.66 -11.37
C HIS A 181 13.51 -5.00 -11.05
N ASN A 182 12.68 -3.96 -10.95
CA ASN A 182 11.22 -4.08 -10.88
C ASN A 182 10.56 -2.90 -11.62
N LEU A 183 9.26 -3.01 -11.91
CA LEU A 183 8.46 -1.99 -12.57
C LEU A 183 7.22 -1.68 -11.74
N GLU A 184 6.84 -0.42 -11.67
CA GLU A 184 5.49 -0.04 -11.26
C GLU A 184 4.64 0.19 -12.50
N VAL A 185 3.44 -0.40 -12.53
CA VAL A 185 2.57 -0.42 -13.70
C VAL A 185 1.19 0.12 -13.33
N GLU A 186 0.71 1.09 -14.11
CA GLU A 186 -0.57 1.78 -13.89
C GLU A 186 -1.73 0.78 -13.82
N ASP A 187 -2.64 0.97 -12.89
CA ASP A 187 -3.88 0.24 -12.65
C ASP A 187 -3.73 -1.23 -12.21
N VAL A 188 -2.74 -1.97 -12.69
CA VAL A 188 -2.65 -3.42 -12.44
C VAL A 188 -1.54 -3.82 -11.48
N HIS A 189 -0.53 -2.97 -11.26
CA HIS A 189 0.63 -3.24 -10.39
C HIS A 189 1.28 -4.60 -10.67
N SER A 190 1.23 -5.04 -11.92
CA SER A 190 1.78 -6.32 -12.40
C SER A 190 2.27 -6.18 -13.83
N TYR A 191 3.21 -7.03 -14.20
CA TYR A 191 3.72 -7.11 -15.56
C TYR A 191 4.00 -8.55 -15.96
N VAL A 192 4.00 -8.83 -17.25
CA VAL A 192 4.22 -10.18 -17.79
C VAL A 192 5.60 -10.27 -18.39
N ALA A 193 6.42 -11.15 -17.82
CA ALA A 193 7.66 -11.62 -18.43
C ALA A 193 7.36 -12.74 -19.44
N GLU A 194 8.32 -13.05 -20.30
CA GLU A 194 8.23 -14.24 -21.19
C GLU A 194 7.99 -15.54 -20.41
N THR A 195 8.32 -15.54 -19.13
CA THR A 195 8.25 -16.65 -18.19
C THR A 195 6.97 -16.67 -17.33
N GLY A 196 6.16 -15.63 -17.35
CA GLY A 196 4.90 -15.56 -16.60
C GLY A 196 4.59 -14.19 -16.01
N ALA A 197 3.43 -14.08 -15.35
CA ALA A 197 2.99 -12.85 -14.72
C ALA A 197 3.61 -12.67 -13.32
N LEU A 198 4.01 -11.44 -13.02
CA LEU A 198 4.68 -10.96 -11.82
C LEU A 198 3.91 -9.76 -11.25
N HIS A 199 3.88 -9.60 -9.93
CA HIS A 199 3.02 -8.59 -9.27
C HIS A 199 3.81 -7.73 -8.29
N ASN A 200 3.34 -6.48 -8.06
CA ASN A 200 3.88 -5.53 -7.09
C ASN A 200 3.04 -5.44 -5.80
N CYS A 201 3.60 -4.81 -4.78
CA CYS A 201 2.96 -4.57 -3.48
C CYS A 201 2.09 -3.32 -3.50
N GLY A 202 1.01 -3.31 -2.71
CA GLY A 202 0.17 -2.12 -2.55
C GLY A 202 0.88 -0.91 -1.91
N ASP A 203 2.03 -1.09 -1.25
CA ASP A 203 2.83 0.01 -0.71
C ASP A 203 3.30 0.99 -1.79
N PHE A 204 3.56 0.52 -3.02
CA PHE A 204 3.92 1.39 -4.15
C PHE A 204 2.78 2.33 -4.54
N GLY A 205 1.54 1.83 -4.55
CA GLY A 205 0.37 2.65 -4.80
C GLY A 205 0.16 3.73 -3.74
N ILE A 206 0.44 3.40 -2.46
CA ILE A 206 0.37 4.38 -1.36
C ILE A 206 1.48 5.42 -1.49
N LEU A 207 2.72 5.01 -1.77
CA LEU A 207 3.83 5.94 -2.01
C LEU A 207 3.51 6.92 -3.13
N THR A 208 3.07 6.40 -4.28
CA THR A 208 2.64 7.22 -5.42
C THR A 208 1.55 8.20 -5.01
N SER A 209 0.56 7.75 -4.22
CA SER A 209 -0.54 8.61 -3.73
C SER A 209 -0.03 9.75 -2.85
N ILE A 210 0.94 9.49 -1.96
CA ILE A 210 1.54 10.52 -1.10
C ILE A 210 2.28 11.55 -1.97
N GLN A 211 3.13 11.11 -2.89
CA GLN A 211 3.88 11.99 -3.78
C GLN A 211 2.96 12.85 -4.66
N MET A 212 1.86 12.26 -5.16
CA MET A 212 0.83 12.99 -5.91
C MET A 212 0.13 14.03 -5.03
N ALA A 213 -0.23 13.69 -3.78
CA ALA A 213 -0.87 14.62 -2.85
C ALA A 213 0.04 15.81 -2.51
N LEU A 214 1.33 15.55 -2.23
CA LEU A 214 2.32 16.60 -1.96
C LEU A 214 2.49 17.52 -3.17
N ALA A 215 2.59 16.95 -4.39
CA ALA A 215 2.66 17.71 -5.63
C ALA A 215 1.39 18.53 -5.90
N GLN A 216 0.21 17.96 -5.63
CA GLN A 216 -1.08 18.65 -5.77
C GLN A 216 -1.15 19.88 -4.83
N LEU A 217 -0.66 19.74 -3.61
CA LEU A 217 -0.66 20.78 -2.59
C LEU A 217 0.51 21.77 -2.76
N GLN A 218 1.45 21.51 -3.66
CA GLN A 218 2.64 22.35 -3.90
C GLN A 218 3.44 22.63 -2.60
N LEU A 219 3.52 21.62 -1.70
CA LEU A 219 4.24 21.74 -0.44
C LEU A 219 5.75 21.75 -0.71
N ASP A 220 6.47 22.66 -0.10
CA ASP A 220 7.93 22.66 -0.14
C ASP A 220 8.46 21.39 0.57
N PRO A 221 9.29 20.53 -0.07
CA PRO A 221 9.88 19.36 0.56
C PRO A 221 10.60 19.68 1.89
N ASP A 222 11.21 20.87 2.00
CA ASP A 222 11.87 21.34 3.23
C ASP A 222 10.87 21.74 4.34
N LYS A 223 9.58 21.70 4.06
CA LYS A 223 8.49 21.94 5.01
C LYS A 223 7.65 20.69 5.31
N VAL A 224 8.10 19.53 4.86
CA VAL A 224 7.44 18.24 5.10
C VAL A 224 8.32 17.32 5.94
N ALA A 225 7.76 16.74 6.97
CA ALA A 225 8.41 15.71 7.79
C ALA A 225 7.56 14.44 7.86
N CYS A 226 8.14 13.34 7.40
CA CYS A 226 7.54 12.01 7.39
C CYS A 226 8.09 11.18 8.55
N PHE A 227 7.22 10.75 9.44
CA PHE A 227 7.55 9.87 10.56
C PHE A 227 7.01 8.48 10.31
N SER A 228 7.77 7.43 10.55
CA SER A 228 7.29 6.06 10.37
C SER A 228 7.55 5.15 11.56
N GLY A 229 6.67 4.16 11.70
CA GLY A 229 6.86 3.02 12.60
C GLY A 229 7.66 1.90 11.94
N ILE A 230 7.41 0.65 12.33
CA ILE A 230 8.10 -0.53 11.80
C ILE A 230 7.13 -1.38 10.97
N GLY A 231 7.67 -1.98 9.93
CA GLY A 231 6.96 -2.80 8.95
C GLY A 231 7.24 -2.31 7.53
N CYS A 232 6.49 -2.81 6.54
CA CYS A 232 6.63 -2.36 5.16
C CYS A 232 6.36 -0.85 5.05
N SER A 233 5.29 -0.36 5.66
CA SER A 233 4.97 1.07 5.79
C SER A 233 6.11 1.90 6.40
N GLY A 234 6.92 1.29 7.27
CA GLY A 234 8.05 1.95 7.93
C GLY A 234 9.12 2.44 6.98
N LYS A 235 9.23 1.84 5.79
CA LYS A 235 10.21 2.24 4.77
C LYS A 235 9.78 3.46 3.95
N THR A 236 8.51 3.83 3.95
CA THR A 236 7.96 4.91 3.12
C THR A 236 8.74 6.24 3.20
N PRO A 237 9.19 6.74 4.39
CA PRO A 237 9.96 7.99 4.46
C PRO A 237 11.29 7.95 3.71
N HIS A 238 11.88 6.78 3.51
CA HIS A 238 13.13 6.66 2.75
C HIS A 238 12.95 6.97 1.26
N TYR A 239 11.71 6.86 0.76
CA TYR A 239 11.39 7.00 -0.67
C TYR A 239 10.70 8.32 -1.00
N ILE A 240 10.55 9.20 -0.01
CA ILE A 240 10.00 10.54 -0.16
C ILE A 240 11.15 11.54 0.04
N ASN A 241 11.33 12.46 -0.90
CA ASN A 241 12.24 13.58 -0.74
C ASN A 241 11.63 14.61 0.20
N ALA A 242 11.80 14.38 1.51
CA ALA A 242 11.35 15.21 2.63
C ALA A 242 12.16 14.80 3.88
N TYR A 243 11.97 15.47 5.00
CA TYR A 243 12.58 15.01 6.27
C TYR A 243 11.98 13.66 6.68
N GLY A 244 12.81 12.65 6.85
CA GLY A 244 12.41 11.29 7.21
C GLY A 244 12.87 10.89 8.62
N PHE A 245 11.94 10.36 9.43
CA PHE A 245 12.23 9.86 10.77
C PHE A 245 11.69 8.44 10.93
N HIS A 246 12.58 7.47 11.07
CA HIS A 246 12.21 6.08 11.33
C HIS A 246 12.25 5.79 12.83
N THR A 247 11.14 5.29 13.38
CA THR A 247 10.98 5.09 14.82
C THR A 247 10.83 3.61 15.18
N LEU A 248 10.50 3.30 16.43
CA LEU A 248 10.23 1.95 16.90
C LEU A 248 8.81 1.49 16.56
N HIS A 249 8.59 0.17 16.55
CA HIS A 249 7.28 -0.43 16.32
C HIS A 249 6.23 0.09 17.33
N GLY A 250 5.13 0.62 16.79
CA GLY A 250 4.04 1.25 17.55
C GLY A 250 4.39 2.60 18.17
N ARG A 251 5.50 3.25 17.76
CA ARG A 251 5.97 4.52 18.34
C ARG A 251 5.92 5.72 17.38
N VAL A 252 5.38 5.56 16.20
CA VAL A 252 5.30 6.64 15.23
C VAL A 252 4.54 7.86 15.78
N LEU A 253 3.37 7.66 16.37
CA LEU A 253 2.49 8.75 16.83
C LEU A 253 3.10 9.61 17.96
N PRO A 254 3.72 9.07 19.03
CA PRO A 254 4.34 9.91 20.03
C PRO A 254 5.56 10.68 19.49
N VAL A 255 6.33 10.12 18.53
CA VAL A 255 7.46 10.83 17.94
C VAL A 255 6.97 11.92 16.98
N ALA A 256 5.97 11.63 16.14
CA ALA A 256 5.31 12.64 15.29
C ALA A 256 4.69 13.78 16.12
N THR A 257 4.07 13.45 17.26
CA THR A 257 3.59 14.46 18.24
C THR A 257 4.72 15.37 18.69
N GLY A 258 5.87 14.81 19.04
CA GLY A 258 7.06 15.59 19.41
C GLY A 258 7.54 16.49 18.28
N GLY A 259 7.62 15.95 17.06
CA GLY A 259 7.99 16.71 15.85
C GLY A 259 7.03 17.88 15.57
N ARG A 260 5.72 17.63 15.63
CA ARG A 260 4.70 18.66 15.42
C ARG A 260 4.77 19.78 16.46
N LEU A 261 4.96 19.43 17.74
CA LEU A 261 5.04 20.40 18.82
C LEU A 261 6.39 21.16 18.84
N ALA A 262 7.46 20.53 18.35
CA ALA A 262 8.76 21.17 18.23
C ALA A 262 8.77 22.28 17.16
N ASN A 263 8.07 22.05 16.06
CA ASN A 263 7.94 23.04 14.97
C ASN A 263 6.55 22.93 14.32
N THR A 264 5.72 23.94 14.55
CA THR A 264 4.35 24.00 14.00
C THR A 264 4.28 24.51 12.56
N ASP A 265 5.43 24.94 11.97
CA ASP A 265 5.50 25.45 10.60
C ASP A 265 5.74 24.36 9.55
N ILE A 266 5.92 23.10 9.99
CA ILE A 266 6.12 21.96 9.11
C ILE A 266 4.84 21.13 8.98
N THR A 267 4.64 20.55 7.81
CA THR A 267 3.62 19.51 7.58
C THR A 267 4.13 18.18 8.10
N VAL A 268 3.43 17.58 9.05
CA VAL A 268 3.78 16.29 9.63
C VAL A 268 2.88 15.19 9.06
N ILE A 269 3.52 14.15 8.51
CA ILE A 269 2.86 12.94 8.04
C ILE A 269 3.41 11.76 8.83
N ALA A 270 2.55 11.09 9.58
CA ALA A 270 2.86 9.86 10.29
C ALA A 270 2.45 8.65 9.44
N LEU A 271 3.28 7.62 9.36
CA LEU A 271 3.13 6.45 8.50
C LEU A 271 3.29 5.17 9.34
N GLY A 272 2.28 4.32 9.35
CA GLY A 272 2.31 3.07 10.09
C GLY A 272 1.57 1.95 9.37
N GLY A 273 1.84 0.71 9.75
CA GLY A 273 1.00 -0.43 9.38
C GLY A 273 -0.15 -0.61 10.38
N ASP A 274 -1.13 -1.40 10.01
CA ASP A 274 -2.25 -1.75 10.90
C ASP A 274 -1.77 -2.47 12.18
N GLY A 275 -0.79 -3.36 12.05
CA GLY A 275 -0.13 -3.98 13.21
C GLY A 275 0.66 -3.00 14.08
N ASP A 276 1.28 -2.00 13.45
CA ASP A 276 2.02 -0.93 14.13
C ASP A 276 1.08 0.01 14.88
N GLY A 277 0.07 0.53 14.21
CA GLY A 277 -0.83 1.57 14.72
C GLY A 277 -1.94 1.06 15.60
N TYR A 278 -2.61 0.00 15.19
CA TYR A 278 -3.81 -0.52 15.87
C TYR A 278 -3.49 -1.68 16.82
N GLY A 279 -2.29 -2.25 16.73
CA GLY A 279 -1.77 -3.24 17.66
C GLY A 279 -1.05 -2.60 18.84
N ILE A 280 0.27 -2.71 18.85
CA ILE A 280 1.12 -2.19 19.95
C ILE A 280 1.01 -0.66 20.09
N GLY A 281 0.69 0.08 19.03
CA GLY A 281 0.52 1.53 19.02
C GLY A 281 -0.86 2.02 19.48
N ALA A 282 -1.82 1.15 19.77
CA ALA A 282 -3.22 1.51 20.03
C ALA A 282 -3.40 2.58 21.14
N GLY A 283 -2.60 2.51 22.21
CA GLY A 283 -2.64 3.53 23.26
C GLY A 283 -2.24 4.93 22.77
N TYR A 284 -1.27 5.01 21.86
CA TYR A 284 -0.87 6.29 21.25
C TYR A 284 -1.89 6.76 20.22
N PHE A 285 -2.53 5.83 19.51
CA PHE A 285 -3.62 6.15 18.59
C PHE A 285 -4.75 6.89 19.30
N VAL A 286 -5.24 6.35 20.43
CA VAL A 286 -6.27 7.01 21.25
C VAL A 286 -5.79 8.37 21.77
N ASN A 287 -4.55 8.45 22.24
CA ASN A 287 -4.01 9.70 22.80
C ASN A 287 -3.81 10.79 21.72
N THR A 288 -3.53 10.43 20.48
CA THR A 288 -3.40 11.35 19.35
C THR A 288 -4.77 11.95 19.01
N GLY A 289 -5.80 11.12 18.83
CA GLY A 289 -7.14 11.59 18.51
C GLY A 289 -7.71 12.55 19.57
N ARG A 290 -7.63 12.17 20.86
CA ARG A 290 -8.15 13.03 21.95
C ARG A 290 -7.44 14.38 22.11
N ARG A 291 -6.22 14.52 21.58
CA ARG A 291 -5.47 15.79 21.60
C ARG A 291 -5.76 16.68 20.42
N ASN A 292 -6.29 16.15 19.34
CA ASN A 292 -6.51 16.86 18.09
C ASN A 292 -5.25 17.59 17.59
N LEU A 293 -4.13 16.88 17.51
CA LEU A 293 -2.88 17.41 16.97
C LEU A 293 -2.97 17.57 15.46
N ASP A 294 -2.48 18.69 14.92
CA ASP A 294 -2.54 18.99 13.48
C ASP A 294 -1.50 18.20 12.70
N PHE A 295 -1.78 16.91 12.46
CA PHE A 295 -1.03 16.08 11.52
C PHE A 295 -1.85 14.91 10.95
N THR A 296 -1.37 14.36 9.84
CA THR A 296 -2.01 13.26 9.13
C THR A 296 -1.36 11.94 9.50
N TYR A 297 -2.16 10.94 9.91
CA TYR A 297 -1.73 9.57 10.10
C TYR A 297 -2.27 8.67 8.98
N LEU A 298 -1.35 8.13 8.17
CA LEU A 298 -1.64 7.17 7.10
C LEU A 298 -1.33 5.77 7.61
N VAL A 299 -2.31 4.88 7.56
CA VAL A 299 -2.14 3.48 7.96
C VAL A 299 -2.25 2.58 6.75
N HIS A 300 -1.19 1.82 6.45
CA HIS A 300 -1.15 0.77 5.45
C HIS A 300 -1.81 -0.49 6.04
N ASN A 301 -3.07 -0.71 5.70
CA ASN A 301 -3.89 -1.77 6.28
C ASN A 301 -3.97 -2.98 5.35
N ASN A 302 -3.09 -3.95 5.58
CA ASN A 302 -3.01 -5.18 4.78
C ASN A 302 -3.40 -6.45 5.55
N ASN A 303 -3.91 -6.33 6.76
CA ASN A 303 -4.39 -7.40 7.64
C ASN A 303 -3.32 -8.43 8.07
N VAL A 304 -2.02 -8.13 7.85
CA VAL A 304 -0.92 -9.01 8.25
C VAL A 304 0.28 -8.24 8.78
N TYR A 305 1.09 -8.88 9.61
CA TYR A 305 2.46 -8.44 9.89
C TYR A 305 3.37 -8.91 8.75
N GLY A 306 3.53 -8.08 7.71
CA GLY A 306 4.28 -8.44 6.50
C GLY A 306 5.77 -8.65 6.76
N LEU A 307 6.42 -7.74 7.51
CA LEU A 307 7.85 -7.80 7.81
C LEU A 307 8.26 -9.11 8.51
N THR A 308 7.42 -9.63 9.39
CA THR A 308 7.63 -10.89 10.12
C THR A 308 7.04 -12.10 9.42
N LYS A 309 6.62 -11.95 8.16
CA LYS A 309 6.23 -13.01 7.21
C LYS A 309 4.81 -13.55 7.36
N GLY A 310 3.84 -12.70 7.79
CA GLY A 310 2.43 -12.98 7.52
C GLY A 310 1.57 -13.43 8.69
N GLN A 311 1.97 -13.14 9.93
CA GLN A 311 1.09 -13.35 11.08
C GLN A 311 -0.14 -12.43 10.99
N ALA A 312 -1.23 -12.81 11.65
CA ALA A 312 -2.43 -12.00 11.74
C ALA A 312 -2.14 -10.65 12.38
N SER A 313 -2.50 -9.55 11.72
CA SER A 313 -2.54 -8.24 12.33
C SER A 313 -3.86 -8.03 13.08
N PRO A 314 -4.00 -6.95 13.88
CA PRO A 314 -5.22 -6.67 14.61
C PRO A 314 -6.47 -6.46 13.75
N THR A 315 -6.32 -6.18 12.45
CA THR A 315 -7.46 -5.96 11.53
C THR A 315 -7.93 -7.21 10.82
N LEU A 316 -7.20 -8.34 10.94
CA LEU A 316 -7.61 -9.60 10.32
C LEU A 316 -8.92 -10.10 10.94
N SER A 317 -9.90 -10.40 10.11
CA SER A 317 -11.21 -10.89 10.55
C SER A 317 -11.12 -12.28 11.18
N LYS A 318 -11.94 -12.52 12.22
CA LYS A 318 -12.11 -13.83 12.84
C LYS A 318 -12.45 -14.91 11.81
N GLY A 319 -11.91 -16.12 12.00
CA GLY A 319 -12.13 -17.25 11.12
C GLY A 319 -11.28 -17.22 9.83
N LYS A 320 -10.53 -16.15 9.58
CA LYS A 320 -9.61 -16.07 8.43
C LYS A 320 -8.23 -16.63 8.82
N ARG A 321 -7.52 -17.16 7.82
CA ARG A 321 -6.19 -17.75 7.97
C ARG A 321 -5.29 -17.28 6.83
N THR A 322 -4.20 -16.62 7.15
CA THR A 322 -3.16 -16.29 6.16
C THR A 322 -2.25 -17.49 5.90
N LYS A 323 -1.42 -17.43 4.86
CA LYS A 323 -0.49 -18.53 4.48
C LYS A 323 0.44 -18.96 5.62
N SER A 324 0.82 -18.03 6.51
CA SER A 324 1.79 -18.28 7.57
C SER A 324 1.17 -18.74 8.89
N MET A 325 -0.14 -18.75 9.00
CA MET A 325 -0.84 -19.15 10.22
C MET A 325 -1.15 -20.64 10.19
N PRO A 326 -0.87 -21.41 11.28
CA PRO A 326 -1.25 -22.79 11.38
C PRO A 326 -2.78 -22.96 11.47
N GLU A 327 -3.46 -22.05 12.16
CA GLU A 327 -4.89 -22.08 12.46
C GLU A 327 -5.57 -20.77 12.09
N GLN A 328 -6.90 -20.77 12.03
CA GLN A 328 -7.70 -19.57 11.79
C GLN A 328 -7.63 -18.58 12.97
N ALA A 329 -7.75 -17.29 12.67
CA ALA A 329 -7.83 -16.26 13.70
C ALA A 329 -9.07 -16.46 14.58
N ILE A 330 -8.87 -16.50 15.90
CA ILE A 330 -9.95 -16.66 16.90
C ILE A 330 -10.44 -15.35 17.48
N GLN A 331 -9.69 -14.24 17.21
CA GLN A 331 -10.01 -12.88 17.64
C GLN A 331 -10.73 -12.13 16.52
N ASP A 332 -11.66 -11.23 16.89
CA ASP A 332 -12.26 -10.32 15.93
C ASP A 332 -11.29 -9.22 15.51
N GLY A 333 -11.38 -8.81 14.23
CA GLY A 333 -10.61 -7.69 13.73
C GLY A 333 -11.07 -6.36 14.32
N ILE A 334 -10.12 -5.50 14.65
CA ILE A 334 -10.40 -4.11 15.07
C ILE A 334 -11.03 -3.37 13.88
N ASN A 335 -12.04 -2.52 14.17
CA ASN A 335 -12.57 -1.56 13.22
C ASN A 335 -11.86 -0.21 13.41
N PRO A 336 -10.91 0.17 12.51
CA PRO A 336 -10.11 1.38 12.68
C PRO A 336 -10.93 2.67 12.66
N ILE A 337 -11.96 2.72 11.81
CA ILE A 337 -12.82 3.90 11.67
C ILE A 337 -13.62 4.13 12.95
N ALA A 338 -14.29 3.09 13.47
CA ALA A 338 -15.04 3.18 14.72
C ALA A 338 -14.12 3.57 15.90
N MET A 339 -12.91 3.00 15.95
CA MET A 339 -11.91 3.35 16.96
C MET A 339 -11.47 4.81 16.85
N ALA A 340 -11.28 5.34 15.64
CA ALA A 340 -10.90 6.73 15.40
C ALA A 340 -12.01 7.71 15.82
N VAL A 341 -13.28 7.39 15.52
CA VAL A 341 -14.44 8.18 15.97
C VAL A 341 -14.47 8.24 17.50
N ALA A 342 -14.30 7.09 18.17
CA ALA A 342 -14.30 7.02 19.63
C ALA A 342 -13.09 7.73 20.25
N ALA A 343 -11.93 7.71 19.60
CA ALA A 343 -10.70 8.39 20.02
C ALA A 343 -10.75 9.91 19.81
N GLY A 344 -11.68 10.43 19.00
CA GLY A 344 -11.86 11.87 18.78
C GLY A 344 -11.04 12.44 17.62
N TYR A 345 -10.64 11.62 16.63
CA TYR A 345 -10.07 12.14 15.39
C TYR A 345 -11.08 13.05 14.69
N THR A 346 -10.59 14.15 14.12
CA THR A 346 -11.42 15.19 13.50
C THR A 346 -11.54 15.05 11.99
N PHE A 347 -10.66 14.26 11.37
CA PHE A 347 -10.78 13.78 9.99
C PHE A 347 -10.55 12.27 9.95
N ILE A 348 -11.49 11.54 9.38
CA ILE A 348 -11.44 10.07 9.32
C ILE A 348 -11.83 9.62 7.92
N ALA A 349 -10.91 8.95 7.23
CA ALA A 349 -11.14 8.46 5.89
C ALA A 349 -10.60 7.05 5.69
N ARG A 350 -11.12 6.36 4.68
CA ARG A 350 -10.57 5.12 4.16
C ARG A 350 -10.30 5.27 2.67
N ALA A 351 -9.19 4.72 2.21
CA ALA A 351 -8.80 4.72 0.80
C ALA A 351 -8.36 3.32 0.36
N TYR A 352 -8.03 3.16 -0.91
CA TYR A 352 -7.55 1.90 -1.47
C TYR A 352 -6.25 2.12 -2.23
N ALA A 353 -5.22 1.34 -1.91
CA ALA A 353 -3.87 1.50 -2.43
C ALA A 353 -3.77 1.42 -3.96
N LEU A 354 -4.65 0.63 -4.60
CA LEU A 354 -4.66 0.44 -6.04
C LEU A 354 -5.54 1.46 -6.82
N GLU A 355 -6.05 2.50 -6.13
CA GLU A 355 -6.65 3.69 -6.74
C GLU A 355 -5.82 4.94 -6.41
N PRO A 356 -4.58 5.10 -6.90
CA PRO A 356 -3.65 6.11 -6.40
C PRO A 356 -4.15 7.55 -6.61
N LYS A 357 -4.84 7.86 -7.70
CA LYS A 357 -5.41 9.20 -7.96
C LYS A 357 -6.50 9.56 -6.94
N TYR A 358 -7.38 8.61 -6.61
CA TYR A 358 -8.42 8.82 -5.61
C TYR A 358 -7.82 8.91 -4.21
N THR A 359 -6.91 8.02 -3.87
CA THR A 359 -6.19 8.00 -2.60
C THR A 359 -5.38 9.28 -2.38
N ALA A 360 -4.73 9.81 -3.42
CA ALA A 360 -4.02 11.09 -3.37
C ALA A 360 -4.94 12.25 -3.01
N ASN A 361 -6.16 12.31 -3.57
CA ASN A 361 -7.13 13.34 -3.22
C ASN A 361 -7.58 13.24 -1.75
N ILE A 362 -7.78 12.02 -1.22
CA ILE A 362 -8.09 11.82 0.20
C ILE A 362 -6.92 12.26 1.09
N ILE A 363 -5.70 11.88 0.74
CA ILE A 363 -4.48 12.28 1.48
C ILE A 363 -4.31 13.79 1.46
N ALA A 364 -4.50 14.44 0.31
CA ALA A 364 -4.40 15.90 0.18
C ALA A 364 -5.43 16.61 1.09
N ARG A 365 -6.68 16.12 1.13
CA ARG A 365 -7.70 16.64 2.06
C ARG A 365 -7.29 16.44 3.53
N ALA A 366 -6.75 15.26 3.86
CA ALA A 366 -6.29 14.98 5.22
C ALA A 366 -5.15 15.90 5.66
N ILE A 367 -4.21 16.23 4.76
CA ILE A 367 -3.11 17.16 5.03
C ILE A 367 -3.62 18.61 5.17
N GLN A 368 -4.64 19.01 4.41
CA GLN A 368 -5.24 20.35 4.51
C GLN A 368 -6.13 20.52 5.74
N HIS A 369 -6.63 19.43 6.29
CA HIS A 369 -7.46 19.46 7.49
C HIS A 369 -6.65 19.96 8.69
N LYS A 370 -7.25 20.80 9.51
CA LYS A 370 -6.67 21.30 10.76
C LYS A 370 -7.09 20.44 11.94
N GLY A 371 -6.18 19.59 12.38
CA GLY A 371 -6.41 18.64 13.47
C GLY A 371 -5.94 17.23 13.15
N SER A 372 -6.27 16.27 14.02
CA SER A 372 -5.82 14.89 13.85
C SER A 372 -6.60 14.19 12.74
N ALA A 373 -5.89 13.84 11.65
CA ALA A 373 -6.42 13.14 10.51
C ALA A 373 -5.97 11.68 10.48
N LEU A 374 -6.90 10.75 10.24
CA LEU A 374 -6.63 9.34 9.93
C LEU A 374 -7.03 9.03 8.49
N VAL A 375 -6.14 8.40 7.75
CA VAL A 375 -6.46 7.72 6.49
C VAL A 375 -6.06 6.25 6.60
N ASP A 376 -7.06 5.36 6.72
CA ASP A 376 -6.92 3.90 6.74
C ASP A 376 -6.87 3.41 5.28
N VAL A 377 -5.69 3.07 4.76
CA VAL A 377 -5.54 2.69 3.36
C VAL A 377 -5.55 1.17 3.23
N LEU A 378 -6.62 0.62 2.66
CA LEU A 378 -6.71 -0.79 2.33
C LEU A 378 -5.61 -1.14 1.33
N GLN A 379 -4.79 -2.12 1.69
CA GLN A 379 -3.59 -2.48 0.94
C GLN A 379 -3.57 -3.97 0.64
N THR A 380 -3.21 -4.31 -0.59
CA THR A 380 -2.95 -5.71 -0.97
C THR A 380 -1.52 -6.10 -0.58
N CYS A 381 -1.35 -7.28 -0.01
CA CYS A 381 -0.05 -7.89 0.27
C CYS A 381 0.04 -9.24 -0.45
N PRO A 382 0.45 -9.28 -1.72
CA PRO A 382 0.39 -10.51 -2.53
C PRO A 382 1.29 -11.63 -2.00
N THR A 383 2.34 -11.29 -1.25
CA THR A 383 3.27 -12.26 -0.67
C THR A 383 2.68 -13.02 0.51
N TYR A 384 2.03 -12.32 1.45
CA TYR A 384 1.64 -12.90 2.74
C TYR A 384 0.13 -12.95 2.99
N ASN A 385 -0.67 -12.18 2.23
CA ASN A 385 -2.12 -12.17 2.36
C ASN A 385 -2.79 -12.50 1.02
N ASP A 386 -3.23 -13.73 0.87
CA ASP A 386 -3.97 -14.25 -0.28
C ASP A 386 -5.49 -14.15 -0.13
N LEU A 387 -5.97 -13.54 0.96
CA LEU A 387 -7.40 -13.37 1.21
C LEU A 387 -7.96 -12.10 0.59
N TYR A 388 -7.20 -11.01 0.69
CA TYR A 388 -7.62 -9.67 0.29
C TYR A 388 -6.74 -9.18 -0.88
N THR A 389 -6.85 -9.90 -2.01
CA THR A 389 -6.13 -9.59 -3.24
C THR A 389 -6.84 -8.49 -4.02
N LYS A 390 -6.21 -8.00 -5.10
CA LYS A 390 -6.84 -7.06 -6.03
C LYS A 390 -8.15 -7.64 -6.56
N GLU A 391 -8.11 -8.86 -7.04
CA GLU A 391 -9.25 -9.55 -7.64
C GLU A 391 -10.39 -9.71 -6.64
N TRP A 392 -10.06 -9.95 -5.36
CA TRP A 392 -11.08 -9.99 -4.31
C TRP A 392 -11.75 -8.62 -4.14
N TYR A 393 -10.99 -7.53 -4.06
CA TYR A 393 -11.56 -6.18 -3.97
C TYR A 393 -12.39 -5.82 -5.20
N GLU A 394 -11.97 -6.22 -6.38
CA GLU A 394 -12.68 -6.01 -7.64
C GLU A 394 -13.91 -6.92 -7.82
N GLY A 395 -14.11 -7.90 -6.93
CA GLY A 395 -15.23 -8.83 -6.96
C GLY A 395 -15.14 -9.86 -8.09
N ALA A 396 -13.94 -10.20 -8.55
CA ALA A 396 -13.73 -11.14 -9.65
C ALA A 396 -14.26 -12.56 -9.34
N ASP A 397 -14.34 -12.92 -8.07
CA ASP A 397 -14.90 -14.16 -7.54
C ASP A 397 -16.44 -14.14 -7.41
N LEU A 398 -17.08 -12.97 -7.55
CA LEU A 398 -18.53 -12.83 -7.50
C LEU A 398 -19.17 -13.10 -8.87
N ALA A 399 -20.37 -13.70 -8.85
CA ALA A 399 -21.11 -14.00 -10.07
C ALA A 399 -21.39 -12.74 -10.92
N GLU A 400 -21.68 -11.62 -10.28
CA GLU A 400 -21.98 -10.34 -10.91
C GLU A 400 -20.72 -9.51 -11.25
N LYS A 401 -19.52 -9.95 -10.81
CA LYS A 401 -18.24 -9.24 -10.98
C LYS A 401 -18.30 -7.76 -10.60
N VAL A 402 -18.98 -7.46 -9.49
CA VAL A 402 -19.16 -6.10 -8.97
C VAL A 402 -18.10 -5.85 -7.90
N SER A 403 -17.44 -4.68 -7.96
CA SER A 403 -16.44 -4.28 -6.96
C SER A 403 -16.99 -4.37 -5.53
N ARG A 404 -16.18 -4.95 -4.64
CA ARG A 404 -16.46 -4.91 -3.20
C ARG A 404 -16.17 -3.55 -2.57
N LEU A 405 -15.69 -2.59 -3.33
CA LEU A 405 -15.47 -1.21 -2.87
C LEU A 405 -16.53 -0.29 -3.47
N TYR A 406 -16.98 0.69 -2.69
CA TYR A 406 -17.74 1.81 -3.21
C TYR A 406 -17.33 3.13 -2.55
N LYS A 407 -17.44 4.22 -3.29
CA LYS A 407 -17.13 5.56 -2.79
C LYS A 407 -18.34 6.10 -2.02
N LEU A 408 -18.14 6.55 -0.79
CA LEU A 408 -19.20 7.08 0.08
C LEU A 408 -20.01 8.19 -0.60
N GLU A 409 -19.31 9.12 -1.28
CA GLU A 409 -19.91 10.23 -2.01
C GLU A 409 -20.79 9.75 -3.19
N SER A 410 -20.50 8.59 -3.78
CA SER A 410 -21.34 8.04 -4.86
C SER A 410 -22.73 7.64 -4.42
N LYS A 411 -22.93 7.45 -3.10
CA LYS A 411 -24.24 7.19 -2.48
C LYS A 411 -24.78 8.41 -1.72
N GLY A 412 -24.26 9.59 -2.00
CA GLY A 412 -24.71 10.85 -1.39
C GLY A 412 -24.32 11.00 0.09
N TYR A 413 -23.36 10.19 0.58
CA TYR A 413 -22.88 10.33 1.94
C TYR A 413 -21.97 11.54 2.07
N ASP A 414 -22.26 12.40 3.05
CA ASP A 414 -21.43 13.52 3.47
C ASP A 414 -21.08 13.38 4.95
N GLY A 415 -19.80 13.13 5.24
CA GLY A 415 -19.26 13.02 6.61
C GLY A 415 -18.90 14.35 7.25
N LYS A 416 -18.97 15.48 6.50
CA LYS A 416 -18.55 16.79 7.00
C LYS A 416 -19.61 17.42 7.89
N VAL A 417 -19.18 17.87 9.06
CA VAL A 417 -19.98 18.70 9.99
C VAL A 417 -19.95 20.14 9.47
N GLN A 418 -21.11 20.74 9.33
CA GLN A 418 -21.25 22.10 8.82
C GLN A 418 -21.13 23.14 9.94
N ASP A 419 -21.71 22.84 11.10
CA ASP A 419 -21.59 23.68 12.29
C ASP A 419 -20.86 22.94 13.41
N PRO A 420 -19.58 23.26 13.68
CA PRO A 420 -18.81 22.59 14.73
C PRO A 420 -19.29 22.91 16.16
N THR A 421 -20.29 23.79 16.32
CA THR A 421 -20.92 24.08 17.61
C THR A 421 -22.22 23.28 17.80
N ASP A 422 -22.77 22.69 16.75
CA ASP A 422 -23.96 21.84 16.80
C ASP A 422 -23.60 20.41 17.24
N LEU A 423 -23.88 20.12 18.51
CA LEU A 423 -23.60 18.80 19.10
C LEU A 423 -24.51 17.70 18.54
N GLU A 424 -25.72 18.04 18.05
CA GLU A 424 -26.62 17.06 17.44
C GLU A 424 -26.10 16.66 16.06
N GLU A 425 -25.67 17.61 15.23
CA GLU A 425 -25.02 17.31 13.95
C GLU A 425 -23.76 16.47 14.15
N ILE A 426 -22.88 16.87 15.06
CA ILE A 426 -21.65 16.13 15.39
C ILE A 426 -21.98 14.68 15.77
N SER A 427 -22.96 14.48 16.67
CA SER A 427 -23.37 13.15 17.13
C SER A 427 -23.96 12.31 15.99
N ALA A 428 -24.80 12.92 15.16
CA ALA A 428 -25.40 12.25 14.00
C ALA A 428 -24.35 11.79 12.99
N LYS A 429 -23.39 12.67 12.63
CA LYS A 429 -22.29 12.36 11.69
C LYS A 429 -21.38 11.27 12.25
N LYS A 430 -21.01 11.31 13.55
CA LYS A 430 -20.24 10.25 14.22
C LYS A 430 -20.95 8.90 14.18
N THR A 431 -22.24 8.89 14.50
CA THR A 431 -23.07 7.68 14.47
C THR A 431 -23.13 7.09 13.06
N ALA A 432 -23.34 7.95 12.06
CA ALA A 432 -23.35 7.54 10.65
C ALA A 432 -22.00 6.98 10.21
N ALA A 433 -20.88 7.60 10.59
CA ALA A 433 -19.53 7.12 10.28
C ALA A 433 -19.28 5.73 10.87
N VAL A 434 -19.66 5.52 12.14
CA VAL A 434 -19.54 4.20 12.79
C VAL A 434 -20.40 3.17 12.07
N ALA A 435 -21.67 3.48 11.76
CA ALA A 435 -22.57 2.56 11.07
C ALA A 435 -21.99 2.14 9.71
N ARG A 436 -21.53 3.10 8.90
CA ARG A 436 -20.89 2.84 7.60
C ARG A 436 -19.62 2.01 7.72
N SER A 437 -18.85 2.16 8.79
CA SER A 437 -17.58 1.44 8.99
C SER A 437 -17.75 -0.07 9.20
N TYR A 438 -18.95 -0.52 9.52
CA TYR A 438 -19.30 -1.95 9.67
C TYR A 438 -19.84 -2.57 8.38
N GLU A 439 -20.06 -1.80 7.33
CA GLU A 439 -20.39 -2.36 6.02
C GLU A 439 -19.17 -3.11 5.45
N ARG A 440 -19.37 -4.37 5.06
CA ARG A 440 -18.27 -5.25 4.62
C ARG A 440 -18.39 -5.69 3.18
N GLU A 441 -19.58 -5.71 2.62
CA GLU A 441 -19.85 -6.10 1.24
C GLU A 441 -21.06 -5.31 0.71
N PRO A 442 -20.83 -4.20 0.01
CA PRO A 442 -19.54 -3.60 -0.34
C PRO A 442 -18.93 -2.76 0.79
N ILE A 443 -17.58 -2.64 0.77
CA ILE A 443 -16.78 -1.87 1.74
C ILE A 443 -16.76 -0.40 1.30
N PRO A 444 -17.15 0.56 2.15
CA PRO A 444 -17.06 1.97 1.83
C PRO A 444 -15.62 2.50 1.89
N ILE A 445 -15.26 3.31 0.90
CA ILE A 445 -14.06 4.16 0.88
C ILE A 445 -14.48 5.63 0.73
N GLY A 446 -13.65 6.55 1.18
CA GLY A 446 -13.95 7.99 1.19
C GLY A 446 -13.83 8.59 2.58
N VAL A 447 -14.36 9.80 2.76
CA VAL A 447 -14.35 10.51 4.04
C VAL A 447 -15.58 10.13 4.85
N TYR A 448 -15.32 9.50 5.99
CA TYR A 448 -16.38 9.06 6.94
C TYR A 448 -16.83 10.16 7.89
N TYR A 449 -15.88 10.99 8.31
CA TYR A 449 -16.12 12.06 9.26
C TYR A 449 -15.12 13.18 9.10
N GLU A 450 -15.58 14.42 9.18
CA GLU A 450 -14.76 15.62 9.14
C GLU A 450 -15.41 16.72 9.97
N VAL A 451 -14.66 17.31 10.90
CA VAL A 451 -15.09 18.47 11.69
C VAL A 451 -13.87 19.35 11.99
N GLU A 452 -14.01 20.65 11.86
CA GLU A 452 -12.97 21.59 12.22
C GLU A 452 -13.13 22.04 13.68
N LEU A 453 -12.16 21.66 14.51
CA LEU A 453 -12.12 22.00 15.93
C LEU A 453 -10.75 22.64 16.26
N PRO A 454 -10.65 23.47 17.31
CA PRO A 454 -9.35 23.99 17.76
C PRO A 454 -8.36 22.86 17.98
N THR A 455 -7.14 23.04 17.49
CA THR A 455 -6.06 22.06 17.65
C THR A 455 -5.41 22.18 19.04
N TYR A 456 -4.64 21.16 19.40
CA TYR A 456 -3.83 21.20 20.62
C TYR A 456 -2.80 22.34 20.56
N GLU A 457 -2.23 22.60 19.39
CA GLU A 457 -1.30 23.69 19.13
C GLU A 457 -1.97 25.05 19.33
N ASP A 458 -3.21 25.24 18.88
CA ASP A 458 -3.97 26.47 19.14
C ASP A 458 -4.15 26.71 20.64
N GLU A 459 -4.48 25.67 21.40
CA GLU A 459 -4.69 25.78 22.83
C GLU A 459 -3.38 26.04 23.60
N ILE A 460 -2.25 25.45 23.18
CA ILE A 460 -0.93 25.74 23.76
C ILE A 460 -0.52 27.16 23.45
N THR A 461 -0.70 27.61 22.21
CA THR A 461 -0.32 28.98 21.77
C THR A 461 -1.13 30.06 22.50
N LYS A 462 -2.41 29.80 22.84
CA LYS A 462 -3.18 30.70 23.70
C LYS A 462 -2.55 30.84 25.10
N ARG A 463 -1.94 29.78 25.65
CA ARG A 463 -1.30 29.78 26.98
C ARG A 463 0.13 30.32 26.94
N ILE A 464 0.83 30.07 25.83
CA ILE A 464 2.24 30.46 25.62
C ILE A 464 2.32 31.20 24.28
N PRO A 465 1.94 32.50 24.24
CA PRO A 465 1.87 33.25 22.97
C PRO A 465 3.20 33.34 22.20
N SER A 466 4.34 33.25 22.89
CA SER A 466 5.66 33.29 22.27
C SER A 466 5.91 32.10 21.30
N LEU A 467 5.17 30.99 21.44
CA LEU A 467 5.25 29.85 20.51
C LEU A 467 4.69 30.17 19.12
N LYS A 468 3.93 31.27 19.00
CA LYS A 468 3.41 31.73 17.72
C LYS A 468 4.50 32.29 16.81
N ASP A 469 5.47 32.95 17.41
CA ASP A 469 6.52 33.71 16.70
C ASP A 469 7.85 32.92 16.63
N THR A 470 8.05 31.98 17.55
CA THR A 470 9.30 31.20 17.64
C THR A 470 8.97 29.74 17.95
N PRO A 471 9.25 28.80 17.03
CA PRO A 471 9.09 27.38 17.27
C PRO A 471 9.84 26.92 18.52
N LEU A 472 9.31 25.96 19.25
CA LEU A 472 9.94 25.44 20.47
C LEU A 472 11.37 24.93 20.24
N ALA A 473 11.62 24.35 19.04
CA ALA A 473 12.95 23.87 18.65
C ALA A 473 13.99 25.00 18.51
N GLU A 474 13.57 26.23 18.29
CA GLU A 474 14.44 27.42 18.13
C GLU A 474 14.61 28.20 19.42
N MET A 475 13.85 27.88 20.47
CA MET A 475 13.94 28.56 21.76
C MET A 475 15.21 28.16 22.52
N ASP A 476 16.01 29.14 22.89
CA ASP A 476 17.16 28.94 23.80
C ASP A 476 16.66 28.74 25.25
N THR A 477 16.41 27.49 25.61
CA THR A 477 15.93 27.13 26.97
C THR A 477 17.04 27.12 28.00
N PHE A 478 18.33 27.12 27.61
CA PHE A 478 19.46 27.05 28.52
C PHE A 478 19.83 28.40 29.12
N LYS A 479 19.48 29.51 28.47
CA LYS A 479 19.75 30.88 28.96
C LYS A 479 18.58 31.51 29.72
N ARG A 480 17.50 30.76 29.95
CA ARG A 480 16.33 31.27 30.66
C ARG A 480 16.63 31.34 32.16
N ASP A 481 16.44 32.52 32.76
CA ASP A 481 16.39 32.64 34.20
C ASP A 481 15.11 31.94 34.73
N VAL A 482 15.28 30.86 35.41
CA VAL A 482 14.17 30.08 35.99
C VAL A 482 13.77 30.57 37.41
N ASN A 483 14.53 31.48 38.01
CA ASN A 483 14.27 31.95 39.37
C ASN A 483 12.89 32.59 39.53
N PRO A 484 12.39 33.44 38.58
CA PRO A 484 11.03 33.99 38.70
C PRO A 484 9.95 32.92 38.73
N LEU A 485 10.15 31.82 37.95
CA LEU A 485 9.22 30.70 37.97
C LEU A 485 9.25 29.95 39.29
N LEU A 486 10.44 29.70 39.84
CA LEU A 486 10.62 29.04 41.14
C LEU A 486 10.04 29.86 42.28
N GLU A 487 10.18 31.19 42.21
CA GLU A 487 9.58 32.11 43.20
C GLU A 487 8.04 32.13 43.12
N SER A 488 7.45 32.03 41.94
CA SER A 488 6.00 31.96 41.74
C SER A 488 5.37 30.67 42.26
N MET A 489 6.16 29.63 42.49
CA MET A 489 5.75 28.32 43.01
C MET A 489 5.93 28.18 44.55
N ARG A 490 6.50 29.20 45.19
CA ARG A 490 6.61 29.30 46.67
C ARG A 490 5.42 30.04 47.25
#